data_cc833d7cb21cf1cfb2cc27ad8d2b1d84
#
_entry.id   cc833d7cb21cf1cfb2cc27ad8d2b1d84
#
_cell.length_a   1.000
_cell.length_b   1.000
_cell.length_c   1.000
_cell.angle_alpha   90.00
_cell.angle_beta   90.00
_cell.angle_gamma   90.00
#
_symmetry.space_group_name_H-M   'P 1'
#
loop_
_entity.id
_entity.type
_entity.pdbx_description
1 polymer ?
#
loop_
_entity_poly.entity_id
_entity_poly.type
_entity_poly.pdbx_seq_one_letter_code
_entity_poly.pdbx_strand_id
1 'polypeptide(L)'
;MPVIKTEFLFTIALEVLGFTLGDTPYGSRRIFQFDSGNFEGPKLKGTVAPGGGGTALTRHDDVLEIEARLALETDDNEKIYVTWKGLRHGPKEVIDRVNRGETVDPGTYYFRTTPYFETGSQKYAWLNRICSIATGSRYASP
;
A
#
# COMPACT_ATOMS: atom_id res chain seq x y z
N MET A 1 -22.38 12.49 18.96
CA MET A 1 -21.07 12.27 18.32
C MET A 1 -21.24 11.45 17.04
N PRO A 2 -20.64 11.88 15.94
CA PRO A 2 -20.71 11.10 14.71
C PRO A 2 -20.06 9.72 14.88
N VAL A 3 -20.65 8.72 14.25
CA VAL A 3 -20.12 7.36 14.20
C VAL A 3 -19.32 7.19 12.90
N ILE A 4 -18.16 6.56 12.98
CA ILE A 4 -17.38 6.26 11.78
C ILE A 4 -18.04 5.08 11.06
N LYS A 5 -18.40 5.31 9.81
CA LYS A 5 -18.89 4.27 8.90
C LYS A 5 -17.90 4.16 7.75
N THR A 6 -17.64 2.94 7.31
CA THR A 6 -16.75 2.69 6.19
C THR A 6 -17.49 2.03 5.04
N GLU A 7 -17.03 2.30 3.83
CA GLU A 7 -17.53 1.71 2.61
C GLU A 7 -16.34 1.16 1.84
N PHE A 8 -16.48 -0.05 1.30
CA PHE A 8 -15.42 -0.66 0.51
C PHE A 8 -15.15 0.16 -0.76
N LEU A 9 -13.89 0.51 -0.98
CA LEU A 9 -13.48 1.33 -2.12
C LEU A 9 -12.93 0.45 -3.26
N PHE A 10 -11.81 -0.21 -3.03
CA PHE A 10 -11.23 -1.15 -4.00
C PHE A 10 -10.13 -2.00 -3.35
N THR A 11 -9.77 -3.07 -4.05
CA THR A 11 -8.57 -3.86 -3.78
C THR A 11 -7.53 -3.52 -4.85
N ILE A 12 -6.29 -3.34 -4.44
CA ILE A 12 -5.16 -3.12 -5.33
C ILE A 12 -4.15 -4.24 -5.17
N ALA A 13 -3.69 -4.81 -6.28
CA ALA A 13 -2.65 -5.81 -6.32
C ALA A 13 -1.42 -5.22 -7.01
N LEU A 14 -0.25 -5.33 -6.38
CA LEU A 14 0.98 -4.70 -6.82
C LEU A 14 2.11 -5.71 -6.93
N GLU A 15 2.83 -5.68 -8.05
CA GLU A 15 4.11 -6.34 -8.20
C GLU A 15 5.21 -5.37 -7.73
N VAL A 16 6.03 -5.80 -6.79
CA VAL A 16 7.00 -4.95 -6.11
C VAL A 16 8.41 -5.42 -6.39
N LEU A 17 9.27 -4.50 -6.86
CA LEU A 17 10.71 -4.70 -6.99
C LEU A 17 11.41 -3.94 -5.88
N GLY A 18 12.20 -4.64 -5.06
CA GLY A 18 12.83 -4.05 -3.90
C GLY A 18 14.34 -3.94 -4.03
N PHE A 19 14.91 -2.91 -3.39
CA PHE A 19 16.32 -2.70 -3.22
C PHE A 19 16.62 -2.47 -1.73
N THR A 20 17.43 -3.32 -1.13
CA THR A 20 17.80 -3.19 0.28
C THR A 20 18.98 -2.23 0.41
N LEU A 21 18.75 -1.10 1.07
CA LEU A 21 19.82 -0.15 1.39
C LEU A 21 20.66 -0.65 2.57
N GLY A 22 20.01 -1.30 3.53
CA GLY A 22 20.65 -1.81 4.73
C GLY A 22 20.45 -0.90 5.94
N ASP A 23 21.30 -1.09 6.95
CA ASP A 23 21.20 -0.39 8.23
C ASP A 23 21.62 1.06 8.11
N THR A 24 20.83 1.94 8.69
CA THR A 24 21.06 3.36 8.77
C THR A 24 20.87 3.82 10.22
N PRO A 25 21.21 5.09 10.56
CA PRO A 25 20.92 5.60 11.91
C PRO A 25 19.45 5.54 12.30
N TYR A 26 18.53 5.44 11.31
CA TYR A 26 17.09 5.43 11.55
C TYR A 26 16.51 4.03 11.64
N GLY A 27 17.24 3.01 11.21
CA GLY A 27 16.82 1.62 11.13
C GLY A 27 17.26 1.00 9.81
N SER A 28 16.70 -0.16 9.49
CA SER A 28 16.99 -0.84 8.23
C SER A 28 16.07 -0.33 7.13
N ARG A 29 16.65 0.21 6.08
CA ARG A 29 15.94 0.88 4.97
C ARG A 29 15.89 0.00 3.74
N ARG A 30 14.71 -0.05 3.13
CA ARG A 30 14.50 -0.65 1.82
C ARG A 30 13.80 0.35 0.91
N ILE A 31 14.21 0.40 -0.35
CA ILE A 31 13.56 1.19 -1.39
C ILE A 31 12.87 0.23 -2.33
N PHE A 32 11.67 0.55 -2.77
CA PHE A 32 10.94 -0.30 -3.70
C PHE A 32 10.24 0.51 -4.79
N GLN A 33 9.98 -0.18 -5.91
CA GLN A 33 9.16 0.36 -6.98
C GLN A 33 8.05 -0.62 -7.33
N PHE A 34 6.97 -0.09 -7.86
CA PHE A 34 5.87 -0.91 -8.36
C PHE A 34 6.09 -1.16 -9.85
N ASP A 35 6.30 -2.43 -10.20
CA ASP A 35 6.55 -2.84 -11.57
C ASP A 35 5.26 -2.85 -12.39
N SER A 36 4.19 -3.37 -11.78
CA SER A 36 2.86 -3.42 -12.38
C SER A 36 1.81 -3.57 -11.28
N GLY A 37 0.56 -3.42 -11.66
CA GLY A 37 -0.53 -3.64 -10.74
C GLY A 37 -1.87 -3.34 -11.36
N ASN A 38 -2.91 -3.75 -10.66
CA ASN A 38 -4.29 -3.46 -11.01
C ASN A 38 -5.10 -3.18 -9.76
N PHE A 39 -6.23 -2.54 -9.93
CA PHE A 39 -7.16 -2.28 -8.84
C PHE A 39 -8.59 -2.48 -9.33
N GLU A 40 -9.45 -2.91 -8.43
CA GLU A 40 -10.85 -3.15 -8.73
C GLU A 40 -11.72 -2.91 -7.51
N GLY A 41 -12.82 -2.20 -7.72
CA GLY A 41 -13.84 -1.94 -6.72
C GLY A 41 -15.19 -1.64 -7.37
N PRO A 42 -16.24 -1.43 -6.55
CA PRO A 42 -17.59 -1.21 -7.07
C PRO A 42 -17.73 0.06 -7.93
N LYS A 43 -16.92 1.08 -7.69
CA LYS A 43 -17.06 2.40 -8.33
C LYS A 43 -15.96 2.71 -9.34
N LEU A 44 -14.84 2.02 -9.27
CA LEU A 44 -13.71 2.27 -10.17
C LEU A 44 -12.78 1.06 -10.24
N LYS A 45 -12.15 0.89 -11.38
CA LYS A 45 -11.15 -0.14 -11.63
C LYS A 45 -10.18 0.31 -12.71
N GLY A 46 -9.03 -0.34 -12.77
CA GLY A 46 -8.02 -0.02 -13.76
C GLY A 46 -6.65 -0.60 -13.43
N THR A 47 -5.62 0.08 -13.87
CA THR A 47 -4.23 -0.36 -13.73
C THR A 47 -3.38 0.67 -13.01
N VAL A 48 -2.23 0.23 -12.54
CA VAL A 48 -1.22 1.10 -11.93
C VAL A 48 -0.28 1.59 -13.02
N ALA A 49 -0.09 2.90 -13.10
CA ALA A 49 0.85 3.49 -14.03
C ALA A 49 2.30 3.21 -13.60
N PRO A 50 3.25 3.07 -14.54
CA PRO A 50 4.65 2.88 -14.18
C PRO A 50 5.25 4.08 -13.46
N GLY A 51 6.29 3.84 -12.67
CA GLY A 51 7.07 4.90 -12.00
C GLY A 51 6.73 5.13 -10.54
N GLY A 52 5.77 4.42 -9.97
CA GLY A 52 5.47 4.50 -8.55
C GLY A 52 6.41 3.68 -7.69
N GLY A 53 6.44 3.97 -6.42
CA GLY A 53 7.24 3.25 -5.45
C GLY A 53 7.25 3.92 -4.09
N GLY A 54 8.20 3.55 -3.26
CA GLY A 54 8.30 4.12 -1.93
C GLY A 54 9.47 3.56 -1.14
N THR A 55 9.37 3.70 0.16
CA THR A 55 10.39 3.21 1.09
C THR A 55 9.75 2.49 2.26
N ALA A 56 10.50 1.56 2.82
CA ALA A 56 10.15 0.87 4.05
C ALA A 56 11.31 1.00 5.04
N LEU A 57 10.99 1.32 6.27
CA LEU A 57 11.95 1.43 7.35
C LEU A 57 11.58 0.45 8.45
N THR A 58 12.46 -0.51 8.76
CA THR A 58 12.31 -1.34 9.96
C THR A 58 12.96 -0.59 11.11
N ARG A 59 12.14 -0.11 12.04
CA ARG A 59 12.58 0.64 13.21
C ARG A 59 13.30 -0.27 14.21
N HIS A 60 13.91 0.32 15.22
CA HIS A 60 14.60 -0.44 16.28
C HIS A 60 13.65 -1.25 17.17
N ASP A 61 12.35 -0.93 17.15
CA ASP A 61 11.29 -1.69 17.84
C ASP A 61 10.61 -2.73 16.94
N ASP A 62 11.21 -3.05 15.79
CA ASP A 62 10.75 -4.05 14.81
C ASP A 62 9.45 -3.69 14.08
N VAL A 63 8.97 -2.47 14.22
CA VAL A 63 7.84 -1.99 13.43
C VAL A 63 8.34 -1.50 12.07
N LEU A 64 7.70 -1.96 11.00
CA LEU A 64 7.96 -1.50 9.65
C LEU A 64 7.10 -0.28 9.35
N GLU A 65 7.74 0.84 9.00
CA GLU A 65 7.05 2.02 8.47
C GLU A 65 7.12 1.98 6.95
N ILE A 66 5.98 2.13 6.30
CA ILE A 66 5.89 2.16 4.84
C ILE A 66 5.40 3.53 4.40
N GLU A 67 6.00 4.02 3.33
CA GLU A 67 5.58 5.22 2.65
C GLU A 67 5.66 4.96 1.15
N ALA A 68 4.58 5.27 0.42
CA ALA A 68 4.51 4.98 -1.01
C ALA A 68 3.71 6.03 -1.76
N ARG A 69 3.96 6.10 -3.06
CA ARG A 69 3.21 6.92 -4.00
C ARG A 69 3.09 6.19 -5.33
N LEU A 70 1.97 6.37 -5.98
CA LEU A 70 1.74 5.84 -7.32
C LEU A 70 0.63 6.61 -8.03
N ALA A 71 0.49 6.35 -9.32
CA ALA A 71 -0.63 6.84 -10.12
C ALA A 71 -1.47 5.67 -10.59
N LEU A 72 -2.78 5.84 -10.55
CA LEU A 72 -3.75 4.90 -11.10
C LEU A 72 -4.30 5.44 -12.41
N GLU A 73 -4.55 4.54 -13.35
CA GLU A 73 -5.29 4.83 -14.56
C GLU A 73 -6.56 4.00 -14.57
N THR A 74 -7.71 4.66 -14.58
CA THR A 74 -8.99 3.96 -14.64
C THR A 74 -9.26 3.43 -16.04
N ASP A 75 -10.16 2.46 -16.16
CA ASP A 75 -10.56 1.90 -17.46
C ASP A 75 -11.19 2.94 -18.39
N ASP A 76 -11.74 4.02 -17.82
CA ASP A 76 -12.30 5.15 -18.57
C ASP A 76 -11.31 6.34 -18.72
N ASN A 77 -9.99 6.04 -18.62
CA ASN A 77 -8.88 6.95 -18.91
C ASN A 77 -8.74 8.15 -17.95
N GLU A 78 -9.20 8.01 -16.72
CA GLU A 78 -8.96 9.01 -15.69
C GLU A 78 -7.67 8.69 -14.92
N LYS A 79 -7.00 9.73 -14.41
CA LYS A 79 -5.73 9.61 -13.70
C LYS A 79 -5.94 9.99 -12.23
N ILE A 80 -5.40 9.17 -11.33
CA ILE A 80 -5.53 9.37 -9.88
C ILE A 80 -4.15 9.20 -9.26
N TYR A 81 -3.73 10.21 -8.49
CA TYR A 81 -2.51 10.13 -7.69
C TYR A 81 -2.86 9.59 -6.30
N VAL A 82 -2.07 8.64 -5.82
CA VAL A 82 -2.29 8.02 -4.52
C VAL A 82 -1.01 8.07 -3.71
N THR A 83 -1.13 8.47 -2.46
CA THR A 83 -0.04 8.36 -1.48
C THR A 83 -0.55 7.61 -0.27
N TRP A 84 0.31 6.81 0.36
CA TRP A 84 -0.03 6.25 1.66
C TRP A 84 1.18 6.16 2.58
N LYS A 85 0.87 6.15 3.86
CA LYS A 85 1.78 5.76 4.93
C LYS A 85 1.14 4.62 5.69
N GLY A 86 1.95 3.77 6.28
CA GLY A 86 1.41 2.67 7.04
C GLY A 86 2.43 2.00 7.93
N LEU A 87 1.92 1.04 8.69
CA LEU A 87 2.68 0.29 9.67
C LEU A 87 2.43 -1.21 9.49
N ARG A 88 3.48 -1.98 9.63
CA ARG A 88 3.39 -3.45 9.67
C ARG A 88 4.20 -3.97 10.86
N HIS A 89 3.57 -4.82 11.65
CA HIS A 89 4.23 -5.49 12.78
C HIS A 89 3.45 -6.75 13.18
N GLY A 90 4.04 -7.58 14.00
CA GLY A 90 3.41 -8.80 14.50
C GLY A 90 4.40 -9.67 15.25
N PRO A 91 3.99 -10.90 15.64
CA PRO A 91 4.90 -11.84 16.27
C PRO A 91 6.13 -12.08 15.41
N LYS A 92 7.29 -12.19 16.04
CA LYS A 92 8.57 -12.29 15.32
C LYS A 92 8.60 -13.44 14.32
N GLU A 93 8.13 -14.63 14.71
CA GLU A 93 8.11 -15.79 13.82
C GLU A 93 7.19 -15.58 12.60
N VAL A 94 6.10 -14.84 12.77
CA VAL A 94 5.17 -14.51 11.67
C VAL A 94 5.84 -13.54 10.71
N ILE A 95 6.41 -12.46 11.23
CA ILE A 95 7.07 -11.43 10.41
C ILE A 95 8.30 -12.01 9.69
N ASP A 96 9.06 -12.87 10.33
CA ASP A 96 10.19 -13.54 9.69
C ASP A 96 9.73 -14.37 8.46
N ARG A 97 8.60 -15.06 8.57
CA ARG A 97 8.02 -15.81 7.45
C ARG A 97 7.54 -14.88 6.31
N VAL A 98 6.90 -13.79 6.66
CA VAL A 98 6.49 -12.77 5.66
C VAL A 98 7.72 -12.22 4.94
N ASN A 99 8.79 -11.92 5.68
CA ASN A 99 10.02 -11.38 5.11
C ASN A 99 10.76 -12.39 4.22
N ARG A 100 10.59 -13.69 4.45
CA ARG A 100 11.13 -14.73 3.56
C ARG A 100 10.31 -14.93 2.29
N GLY A 101 9.20 -14.19 2.13
CA GLY A 101 8.32 -14.32 0.97
C GLY A 101 7.30 -15.45 1.09
N GLU A 102 7.12 -16.04 2.27
CA GLU A 102 6.08 -17.03 2.49
C GLU A 102 4.69 -16.36 2.52
N THR A 103 3.69 -17.05 2.03
CA THR A 103 2.31 -16.64 2.18
C THR A 103 1.84 -16.98 3.60
N VAL A 104 1.46 -15.95 4.35
CA VAL A 104 1.03 -16.06 5.74
C VAL A 104 -0.37 -15.48 5.87
N ASP A 105 -1.19 -16.08 6.73
CA ASP A 105 -2.54 -15.56 6.99
C ASP A 105 -2.45 -14.08 7.43
N PRO A 106 -3.07 -13.15 6.68
CA PRO A 106 -3.03 -11.72 7.00
C PRO A 106 -3.63 -11.37 8.37
N GLY A 107 -4.46 -12.25 8.92
CA GLY A 107 -5.03 -12.07 10.25
C GLY A 107 -4.04 -12.26 11.38
N THR A 108 -2.84 -12.78 11.10
CA THR A 108 -1.82 -13.07 12.12
C THR A 108 -0.83 -11.93 12.34
N TYR A 109 -0.90 -10.87 11.55
CA TYR A 109 -0.06 -9.70 11.71
C TYR A 109 -0.85 -8.43 11.41
N TYR A 110 -0.33 -7.30 11.86
CA TYR A 110 -0.93 -5.99 11.62
C TYR A 110 -0.28 -5.36 10.39
N PHE A 111 -1.08 -4.96 9.43
CA PHE A 111 -0.62 -4.20 8.27
C PHE A 111 -1.74 -3.26 7.83
N ARG A 112 -1.57 -1.96 8.12
CA ARG A 112 -2.56 -0.93 7.82
C ARG A 112 -1.88 0.26 7.17
N THR A 113 -2.56 0.84 6.19
CA THR A 113 -2.11 2.07 5.53
C THR A 113 -3.25 3.07 5.47
N THR A 114 -2.89 4.33 5.27
CA THR A 114 -3.85 5.43 5.16
C THR A 114 -3.69 6.10 3.80
N PRO A 115 -4.35 5.59 2.76
CA PRO A 115 -4.26 6.20 1.43
C PRO A 115 -4.94 7.56 1.35
N TYR A 116 -4.33 8.46 0.58
CA TYR A 116 -4.91 9.74 0.18
C TYR A 116 -4.90 9.84 -1.33
N PHE A 117 -5.92 10.48 -1.89
CA PHE A 117 -6.12 10.58 -3.32
C PHE A 117 -6.12 12.01 -3.79
N GLU A 118 -5.58 12.22 -5.00
CA GLU A 118 -5.65 13.49 -5.71
C GLU A 118 -5.97 13.21 -7.18
N THR A 119 -6.99 13.87 -7.70
CA THR A 119 -7.34 13.73 -9.12
C THR A 119 -7.96 15.00 -9.66
N GLY A 120 -7.69 15.30 -10.93
CA GLY A 120 -8.39 16.33 -11.67
C GLY A 120 -9.65 15.84 -12.38
N SER A 121 -9.97 14.56 -12.26
CA SER A 121 -11.18 13.99 -12.88
C SER A 121 -12.43 14.52 -12.20
N GLN A 122 -13.38 15.01 -12.99
CA GLN A 122 -14.68 15.43 -12.47
C GLN A 122 -15.47 14.23 -11.97
N LYS A 123 -15.41 13.11 -12.68
CA LYS A 123 -16.12 11.88 -12.33
C LYS A 123 -15.69 11.33 -10.97
N TYR A 124 -14.39 11.39 -10.66
CA TYR A 124 -13.81 10.86 -9.43
C TYR A 124 -13.40 11.96 -8.44
N ALA A 125 -13.90 13.18 -8.61
CA ALA A 125 -13.54 14.33 -7.78
C ALA A 125 -13.81 14.10 -6.28
N TRP A 126 -14.76 13.23 -5.95
CA TRP A 126 -15.09 12.88 -4.57
C TRP A 126 -13.92 12.21 -3.84
N LEU A 127 -12.98 11.57 -4.56
CA LEU A 127 -11.78 11.00 -3.96
C LEU A 127 -10.89 12.05 -3.29
N ASN A 128 -10.91 13.29 -3.76
CA ASN A 128 -10.13 14.38 -3.17
C ASN A 128 -10.62 14.80 -1.78
N ARG A 129 -11.78 14.30 -1.35
CA ARG A 129 -12.49 14.79 -0.15
C ARG A 129 -12.83 13.68 0.83
N ILE A 130 -12.19 12.54 0.73
CA ILE A 130 -12.40 11.42 1.64
C ILE A 130 -11.13 11.10 2.44
N CYS A 131 -11.32 10.48 3.58
CA CYS A 131 -10.26 9.78 4.31
C CYS A 131 -10.43 8.29 4.07
N SER A 132 -9.33 7.57 3.97
CA SER A 132 -9.38 6.13 3.77
C SER A 132 -8.37 5.39 4.65
N ILE A 133 -8.65 4.13 4.86
CA ILE A 133 -7.77 3.21 5.56
C ILE A 133 -7.77 1.89 4.78
N ALA A 134 -6.64 1.24 4.71
CA ALA A 134 -6.49 -0.02 4.00
C ALA A 134 -5.83 -1.08 4.87
N THR A 135 -6.22 -2.32 4.65
CA THR A 135 -5.49 -3.47 5.14
C THR A 135 -4.51 -3.93 4.07
N GLY A 136 -3.29 -4.27 4.48
CA GLY A 136 -2.28 -4.81 3.57
C GLY A 136 -2.02 -6.28 3.83
N SER A 137 -1.58 -6.96 2.79
CA SER A 137 -1.07 -8.31 2.90
C SER A 137 0.03 -8.51 1.86
N ARG A 138 0.92 -9.46 2.14
CA ARG A 138 1.99 -9.82 1.24
C ARG A 138 1.82 -11.28 0.85
N TYR A 139 1.85 -11.53 -0.45
CA TYR A 139 1.78 -12.89 -1.00
C TYR A 139 3.11 -13.26 -1.64
N ALA A 140 3.46 -14.54 -1.58
CA ALA A 140 4.61 -15.05 -2.32
C ALA A 140 4.36 -14.89 -3.81
N SER A 141 5.42 -14.54 -4.55
CA SER A 141 5.34 -14.56 -6.02
C SER A 141 5.15 -15.98 -6.52
N PRO A 142 4.29 -16.19 -7.52
CA PRO A 142 4.13 -17.50 -8.12
C PRO A 142 5.39 -18.02 -8.77
#